data_3bb1854ce77221d6c4d205634bdabe03
#
_entry.id   3bb1854ce77221d6c4d205634bdabe03
#
_cell.length_a   1.000
_cell.length_b   1.000
_cell.length_c   1.000
_cell.angle_alpha   90.00
_cell.angle_beta   90.00
_cell.angle_gamma   90.00
#
_symmetry.space_group_name_H-M   'P 1'
#
loop_
_entity.id
_entity.type
_entity.pdbx_description
1 polymer ?
#
loop_
_entity_poly.entity_id
_entity_poly.type
_entity_poly.pdbx_seq_one_letter_code
_entity_poly.pdbx_strand_id
1 'polypeptide(L)'
;CHYVSSKGIDELRREAASYVSREHGVRVDQDNILVGNGAKIFQQLFCELFLDPGDGALVFSPFFPTYSANIARRGGRLVTSKLSQQNKFRPSLTDVKCFLEQDDSPRAVFLNSPHNPTGGVTTEEDVADLCSLILDRDDVFLFSDEPYDQMSWSGRHVSPLAHPNMLERCVAVYTMSKSYSMSGWRVGFAASSTQNIEKLSVLANTSFSCVSPFSQIAAAAALREGNIERDERMHVFKERVERFASALQNIDGVKCLVPDGAFYVFPDVSEYCTRYGITSHGLAMYLLEAADSKVGVSCLGGEAFGQDGYGYIRMSCAESADRLRVAAEFLEMHLKDSARVKKFVADNPPYRAMRL
;
A
#
# COMPACT_ATOMS: atom_id res chain seq x y z
N CYS A 1 -10.64 -18.79 27.53
CA CYS A 1 -10.16 -17.57 26.82
C CYS A 1 -10.96 -16.38 27.35
N HIS A 2 -10.26 -15.29 27.67
CA HIS A 2 -10.85 -14.06 28.16
C HIS A 2 -10.54 -12.92 27.16
N TYR A 3 -11.30 -11.83 27.23
CA TYR A 3 -10.91 -10.58 26.58
C TYR A 3 -9.57 -10.09 27.14
N VAL A 4 -8.76 -9.51 26.28
CA VAL A 4 -7.51 -8.83 26.65
C VAL A 4 -7.68 -7.32 26.46
N SER A 5 -6.68 -6.54 26.83
CA SER A 5 -6.68 -5.10 26.59
C SER A 5 -6.94 -4.76 25.13
N SER A 6 -7.76 -3.74 24.86
CA SER A 6 -8.00 -3.19 23.53
C SER A 6 -6.71 -2.64 22.88
N LYS A 7 -5.72 -2.24 23.68
CA LYS A 7 -4.40 -1.85 23.19
C LYS A 7 -3.57 -3.04 22.66
N GLY A 8 -3.94 -4.27 23.03
CA GLY A 8 -3.17 -5.49 22.81
C GLY A 8 -2.50 -6.01 24.08
N ILE A 9 -1.98 -7.23 24.02
CA ILE A 9 -1.21 -7.82 25.14
C ILE A 9 0.15 -7.13 25.27
N ASP A 10 0.64 -6.99 26.50
CA ASP A 10 1.90 -6.30 26.79
C ASP A 10 3.10 -6.94 26.10
N GLU A 11 3.10 -8.27 25.94
CA GLU A 11 4.18 -8.96 25.25
C GLU A 11 4.28 -8.49 23.79
N LEU A 12 3.17 -8.49 23.03
CA LEU A 12 3.19 -8.04 21.64
C LEU A 12 3.52 -6.55 21.52
N ARG A 13 2.99 -5.71 22.40
CA ARG A 13 3.28 -4.27 22.40
C ARG A 13 4.76 -3.99 22.64
N ARG A 14 5.42 -4.72 23.56
CA ARG A 14 6.89 -4.63 23.77
C ARG A 14 7.68 -5.10 22.56
N GLU A 15 7.32 -6.24 21.97
CA GLU A 15 8.01 -6.76 20.78
C GLU A 15 7.82 -5.83 19.57
N ALA A 16 6.63 -5.26 19.40
CA ALA A 16 6.35 -4.28 18.35
C ALA A 16 7.15 -2.98 18.55
N ALA A 17 7.25 -2.47 19.77
CA ALA A 17 8.09 -1.31 20.08
C ALA A 17 9.57 -1.61 19.83
N SER A 18 10.04 -2.79 20.23
CA SER A 18 11.41 -3.24 19.94
C SER A 18 11.68 -3.34 18.45
N TYR A 19 10.69 -3.87 17.68
CA TYR A 19 10.75 -3.93 16.21
C TYR A 19 10.89 -2.53 15.60
N VAL A 20 9.99 -1.60 15.93
CA VAL A 20 10.02 -0.23 15.40
C VAL A 20 11.34 0.46 15.76
N SER A 21 11.83 0.27 17.00
CA SER A 21 13.11 0.86 17.44
C SER A 21 14.30 0.29 16.67
N ARG A 22 14.34 -1.02 16.46
CA ARG A 22 15.44 -1.72 15.77
C ARG A 22 15.44 -1.46 14.26
N GLU A 23 14.26 -1.61 13.62
CA GLU A 23 14.15 -1.55 12.16
C GLU A 23 14.12 -0.10 11.65
N HIS A 24 13.61 0.86 12.43
CA HIS A 24 13.41 2.24 11.96
C HIS A 24 14.20 3.28 12.75
N GLY A 25 14.87 2.89 13.85
CA GLY A 25 15.69 3.82 14.64
C GLY A 25 14.88 4.79 15.51
N VAL A 26 13.61 4.49 15.77
CA VAL A 26 12.69 5.35 16.54
C VAL A 26 12.69 4.93 18.02
N ARG A 27 12.81 5.88 18.92
CA ARG A 27 12.65 5.60 20.36
C ARG A 27 11.17 5.54 20.72
N VAL A 28 10.67 4.32 20.87
CA VAL A 28 9.30 4.04 21.30
C VAL A 28 9.29 2.91 22.32
N ASP A 29 8.29 2.91 23.18
CA ASP A 29 8.01 1.83 24.11
C ASP A 29 6.60 1.25 23.89
N GLN A 30 6.18 0.35 24.75
CA GLN A 30 4.87 -0.30 24.62
C GLN A 30 3.69 0.69 24.62
N ASP A 31 3.83 1.87 25.23
CA ASP A 31 2.75 2.87 25.33
C ASP A 31 2.59 3.70 24.07
N ASN A 32 3.55 3.57 23.15
CA ASN A 32 3.48 4.09 21.79
C ASN A 32 2.83 3.11 20.78
N ILE A 33 2.37 1.92 21.22
CA ILE A 33 1.89 0.86 20.35
C ILE A 33 0.42 0.53 20.61
N LEU A 34 -0.35 0.44 19.53
CA LEU A 34 -1.72 -0.08 19.50
C LEU A 34 -1.81 -1.27 18.54
N VAL A 35 -2.30 -2.41 19.04
CA VAL A 35 -2.52 -3.63 18.23
C VAL A 35 -3.90 -3.58 17.58
N GLY A 36 -3.98 -3.97 16.30
CA GLY A 36 -5.23 -3.99 15.53
C GLY A 36 -5.41 -5.23 14.66
N ASN A 37 -6.61 -5.40 14.12
CA ASN A 37 -6.99 -6.50 13.22
C ASN A 37 -6.33 -6.34 11.82
N GLY A 38 -4.98 -6.31 11.76
CA GLY A 38 -4.18 -5.95 10.60
C GLY A 38 -4.06 -4.42 10.44
N ALA A 39 -3.24 -3.95 9.49
CA ALA A 39 -3.01 -2.52 9.28
C ALA A 39 -4.25 -1.74 8.82
N LYS A 40 -5.17 -2.39 8.07
CA LYS A 40 -6.31 -1.69 7.44
C LYS A 40 -7.24 -0.98 8.44
N ILE A 41 -7.43 -1.51 9.64
CA ILE A 41 -8.32 -0.89 10.64
C ILE A 41 -7.83 0.50 11.04
N PHE A 42 -6.52 0.72 11.03
CA PHE A 42 -5.94 2.01 11.43
C PHE A 42 -6.24 3.14 10.44
N GLN A 43 -6.54 2.84 9.17
CA GLN A 43 -7.02 3.84 8.21
C GLN A 43 -8.36 4.42 8.66
N GLN A 44 -9.27 3.56 9.13
CA GLN A 44 -10.54 3.99 9.70
C GLN A 44 -10.33 4.78 10.99
N LEU A 45 -9.58 4.23 11.94
CA LEU A 45 -9.35 4.87 13.25
C LEU A 45 -8.62 6.21 13.11
N PHE A 46 -7.68 6.34 12.17
CA PHE A 46 -7.01 7.59 11.85
C PHE A 46 -8.00 8.64 11.33
N CYS A 47 -8.82 8.28 10.34
CA CYS A 47 -9.84 9.20 9.83
C CYS A 47 -10.85 9.59 10.93
N GLU A 48 -11.25 8.66 11.79
CA GLU A 48 -12.17 8.94 12.91
C GLU A 48 -11.56 9.89 13.96
N LEU A 49 -10.25 9.84 14.16
CA LEU A 49 -9.56 10.67 15.15
C LEU A 49 -9.23 12.07 14.63
N PHE A 50 -8.82 12.18 13.36
CA PHE A 50 -8.17 13.38 12.85
C PHE A 50 -8.98 14.15 11.81
N LEU A 51 -10.06 13.57 11.23
CA LEU A 51 -10.86 14.24 10.22
C LEU A 51 -12.24 14.62 10.73
N ASP A 52 -12.60 15.86 10.49
CA ASP A 52 -13.96 16.37 10.60
C ASP A 52 -14.59 16.57 9.20
N PRO A 53 -15.93 16.68 9.09
CA PRO A 53 -16.58 16.97 7.82
C PRO A 53 -16.04 18.25 7.17
N GLY A 54 -15.63 18.15 5.91
CA GLY A 54 -15.05 19.25 5.14
C GLY A 54 -13.53 19.32 5.16
N ASP A 55 -12.85 18.58 6.04
CA ASP A 55 -11.38 18.55 6.07
C ASP A 55 -10.79 17.92 4.80
N GLY A 56 -9.70 18.48 4.32
CA GLY A 56 -8.91 17.98 3.20
C GLY A 56 -7.96 16.86 3.63
N ALA A 57 -7.93 15.77 2.84
CA ALA A 57 -6.98 14.70 3.00
C ALA A 57 -6.27 14.42 1.66
N LEU A 58 -4.95 14.65 1.62
CA LEU A 58 -4.11 14.41 0.45
C LEU A 58 -3.72 12.93 0.37
N VAL A 59 -3.94 12.34 -0.80
CA VAL A 59 -3.57 10.95 -1.12
C VAL A 59 -2.79 10.91 -2.43
N PHE A 60 -1.72 10.14 -2.49
CA PHE A 60 -0.90 10.00 -3.70
C PHE A 60 -1.52 8.94 -4.61
N SER A 61 -1.96 9.34 -5.80
CA SER A 61 -2.70 8.52 -6.78
C SER A 61 -1.77 7.96 -7.88
N PRO A 62 -1.88 6.67 -8.24
CA PRO A 62 -2.85 5.67 -7.79
C PRO A 62 -2.63 5.29 -6.33
N PHE A 63 -3.67 4.91 -5.59
CA PHE A 63 -3.63 4.67 -4.14
C PHE A 63 -4.39 3.41 -3.73
N PHE A 64 -4.16 2.94 -2.51
CA PHE A 64 -4.89 1.80 -1.97
C PHE A 64 -6.38 2.16 -1.77
N PRO A 65 -7.33 1.42 -2.40
CA PRO A 65 -8.72 1.88 -2.59
C PRO A 65 -9.48 2.25 -1.33
N THR A 66 -9.11 1.72 -0.17
CA THR A 66 -9.83 1.95 1.07
C THR A 66 -9.59 3.32 1.71
N TYR A 67 -8.56 4.08 1.25
CA TYR A 67 -8.32 5.44 1.76
C TYR A 67 -9.50 6.36 1.43
N SER A 68 -9.91 6.42 0.16
CA SER A 68 -11.02 7.27 -0.28
C SER A 68 -12.32 6.94 0.45
N ALA A 69 -12.61 5.66 0.67
CA ALA A 69 -13.80 5.24 1.38
C ALA A 69 -13.79 5.67 2.87
N ASN A 70 -12.63 5.58 3.55
CA ASN A 70 -12.52 5.99 4.95
C ASN A 70 -12.57 7.51 5.11
N ILE A 71 -11.96 8.28 4.20
CA ILE A 71 -12.05 9.75 4.17
C ILE A 71 -13.51 10.17 3.95
N ALA A 72 -14.19 9.59 2.94
CA ALA A 72 -15.58 9.91 2.63
C ALA A 72 -16.55 9.57 3.79
N ARG A 73 -16.32 8.48 4.51
CA ARG A 73 -17.13 8.12 5.70
C ARG A 73 -17.13 9.19 6.79
N ARG A 74 -16.06 9.99 6.86
CA ARG A 74 -15.96 11.12 7.80
C ARG A 74 -16.46 12.45 7.23
N GLY A 75 -16.93 12.43 5.98
CA GLY A 75 -17.29 13.66 5.26
C GLY A 75 -16.06 14.50 4.85
N GLY A 76 -14.87 13.92 4.90
CA GLY A 76 -13.64 14.56 4.45
C GLY A 76 -13.58 14.65 2.92
N ARG A 77 -12.80 15.60 2.42
CA ARG A 77 -12.55 15.81 0.99
C ARG A 77 -11.28 15.08 0.56
N LEU A 78 -11.39 14.24 -0.44
CA LEU A 78 -10.24 13.58 -1.04
C LEU A 78 -9.53 14.55 -2.00
N VAL A 79 -8.27 14.85 -1.72
CA VAL A 79 -7.37 15.58 -2.62
C VAL A 79 -6.33 14.60 -3.13
N THR A 80 -6.02 14.63 -4.42
CA THR A 80 -5.08 13.67 -5.02
C THR A 80 -3.86 14.37 -5.62
N SER A 81 -2.68 13.80 -5.38
CA SER A 81 -1.42 14.11 -6.06
C SER A 81 -1.02 12.95 -6.93
N LYS A 82 -0.72 13.21 -8.21
CA LYS A 82 -0.42 12.15 -9.17
C LYS A 82 1.00 11.63 -9.02
N LEU A 83 1.13 10.32 -8.82
CA LEU A 83 2.39 9.60 -8.94
C LEU A 83 2.68 9.28 -10.40
N SER A 84 3.92 9.49 -10.85
CA SER A 84 4.30 9.21 -12.23
C SER A 84 5.42 8.17 -12.32
N GLN A 85 5.35 7.35 -13.37
CA GLN A 85 6.40 6.37 -13.70
C GLN A 85 7.75 7.06 -13.95
N GLN A 86 7.76 8.27 -14.51
CA GLN A 86 8.95 9.06 -14.77
C GLN A 86 9.71 9.42 -13.49
N ASN A 87 8.99 9.63 -12.38
CA ASN A 87 9.55 9.85 -11.05
C ASN A 87 9.53 8.59 -10.17
N LYS A 88 9.55 7.39 -10.77
CA LYS A 88 9.51 6.11 -10.06
C LYS A 88 8.35 6.01 -9.06
N PHE A 89 7.24 6.67 -9.35
CA PHE A 89 6.06 6.76 -8.49
C PHE A 89 6.34 7.31 -7.08
N ARG A 90 7.29 8.24 -6.95
CA ARG A 90 7.55 8.96 -5.70
C ARG A 90 6.60 10.15 -5.53
N PRO A 91 6.29 10.56 -4.28
CA PRO A 91 5.46 11.71 -3.98
C PRO A 91 5.98 13.01 -4.62
N SER A 92 5.06 13.88 -5.03
CA SER A 92 5.34 15.25 -5.43
C SER A 92 5.27 16.17 -4.21
N LEU A 93 6.41 16.64 -3.72
CA LEU A 93 6.46 17.56 -2.58
C LEU A 93 5.89 18.95 -2.94
N THR A 94 5.95 19.32 -4.22
CA THR A 94 5.29 20.53 -4.73
C THR A 94 3.78 20.45 -4.55
N ASP A 95 3.17 19.27 -4.83
CA ASP A 95 1.72 19.09 -4.65
C ASP A 95 1.35 19.08 -3.17
N VAL A 96 2.21 18.50 -2.30
CA VAL A 96 2.01 18.59 -0.84
C VAL A 96 2.00 20.04 -0.38
N LYS A 97 2.98 20.82 -0.81
CA LYS A 97 3.04 22.27 -0.48
C LYS A 97 1.82 23.01 -0.99
N CYS A 98 1.42 22.80 -2.24
CA CYS A 98 0.19 23.37 -2.80
C CYS A 98 -1.05 23.01 -1.97
N PHE A 99 -1.19 21.75 -1.59
CA PHE A 99 -2.30 21.30 -0.73
C PHE A 99 -2.31 22.04 0.61
N LEU A 100 -1.16 22.11 1.29
CA LEU A 100 -1.03 22.75 2.60
C LEU A 100 -1.31 24.28 2.56
N GLU A 101 -0.99 24.93 1.44
CA GLU A 101 -1.15 26.40 1.28
C GLU A 101 -2.51 26.81 0.71
N GLN A 102 -3.14 25.97 -0.12
CA GLN A 102 -4.29 26.38 -0.94
C GLN A 102 -5.60 25.68 -0.57
N ASP A 103 -5.53 24.55 0.15
CA ASP A 103 -6.75 23.87 0.63
C ASP A 103 -7.35 24.66 1.80
N ASP A 104 -8.67 24.79 1.84
CA ASP A 104 -9.38 25.57 2.86
C ASP A 104 -9.23 24.97 4.28
N SER A 105 -9.06 23.67 4.39
CA SER A 105 -8.88 22.94 5.66
C SER A 105 -7.99 21.72 5.47
N PRO A 106 -6.68 21.89 5.19
CA PRO A 106 -5.77 20.78 5.03
C PRO A 106 -5.55 20.10 6.38
N ARG A 107 -5.85 18.78 6.48
CA ARG A 107 -5.83 18.08 7.77
C ARG A 107 -4.99 16.83 7.77
N ALA A 108 -4.94 16.09 6.66
CA ALA A 108 -4.23 14.81 6.62
C ALA A 108 -3.45 14.59 5.32
N VAL A 109 -2.32 13.91 5.43
CA VAL A 109 -1.58 13.36 4.29
C VAL A 109 -1.46 11.85 4.48
N PHE A 110 -1.74 11.06 3.42
CA PHE A 110 -1.61 9.61 3.42
C PHE A 110 -0.41 9.21 2.59
N LEU A 111 0.61 8.69 3.24
CA LEU A 111 1.80 8.13 2.60
C LEU A 111 1.75 6.60 2.66
N ASN A 112 1.97 5.92 1.55
CA ASN A 112 2.21 4.48 1.51
C ASN A 112 3.57 4.22 0.86
N SER A 113 4.51 3.71 1.63
CA SER A 113 5.85 3.36 1.14
C SER A 113 6.38 2.15 1.92
N PRO A 114 6.93 1.14 1.21
CA PRO A 114 6.85 0.88 -0.23
C PRO A 114 5.41 0.80 -0.73
N HIS A 115 5.16 1.25 -1.97
CA HIS A 115 3.83 1.63 -2.44
C HIS A 115 3.04 0.47 -3.09
N ASN A 116 1.77 0.35 -2.75
CA ASN A 116 0.78 -0.46 -3.45
C ASN A 116 -0.18 0.49 -4.21
N PRO A 117 -0.25 0.45 -5.57
CA PRO A 117 0.08 -0.69 -6.43
C PRO A 117 1.45 -0.65 -7.14
N THR A 118 2.21 0.43 -7.06
CA THR A 118 3.27 0.73 -8.03
C THR A 118 4.64 0.13 -7.71
N GLY A 119 4.88 -0.22 -6.43
CA GLY A 119 6.20 -0.62 -5.96
C GLY A 119 7.21 0.53 -5.82
N GLY A 120 6.76 1.79 -5.93
CA GLY A 120 7.60 2.95 -5.65
C GLY A 120 8.02 3.02 -4.19
N VAL A 121 9.20 3.58 -3.92
CA VAL A 121 9.74 3.75 -2.56
C VAL A 121 10.16 5.21 -2.38
N THR A 122 9.73 5.83 -1.29
CA THR A 122 10.20 7.18 -0.91
C THR A 122 11.66 7.13 -0.49
N THR A 123 12.43 8.12 -0.91
CA THR A 123 13.82 8.29 -0.47
C THR A 123 13.86 8.92 0.92
N GLU A 124 15.02 8.88 1.57
CA GLU A 124 15.25 9.57 2.84
C GLU A 124 15.00 11.09 2.71
N GLU A 125 15.40 11.69 1.60
CA GLU A 125 15.16 13.09 1.28
C GLU A 125 13.65 13.38 1.13
N ASP A 126 12.91 12.56 0.34
CA ASP A 126 11.45 12.70 0.22
C ASP A 126 10.75 12.68 1.57
N VAL A 127 11.18 11.76 2.46
CA VAL A 127 10.60 11.63 3.81
C VAL A 127 10.94 12.84 4.68
N ALA A 128 12.20 13.29 4.68
CA ALA A 128 12.64 14.44 5.47
C ALA A 128 11.90 15.73 5.07
N ASP A 129 11.80 15.97 3.78
CA ASP A 129 11.10 17.14 3.24
C ASP A 129 9.59 17.10 3.52
N LEU A 130 8.96 15.93 3.33
CA LEU A 130 7.55 15.73 3.69
C LEU A 130 7.29 16.01 5.17
N CYS A 131 8.14 15.45 6.05
CA CYS A 131 8.03 15.67 7.48
C CYS A 131 8.18 17.15 7.85
N SER A 132 9.14 17.85 7.23
CA SER A 132 9.32 19.27 7.44
C SER A 132 8.07 20.09 7.07
N LEU A 133 7.48 19.81 5.90
CA LEU A 133 6.24 20.44 5.46
C LEU A 133 5.07 20.18 6.43
N ILE A 134 4.95 18.98 6.97
CA ILE A 134 3.91 18.63 7.96
C ILE A 134 4.14 19.37 9.27
N LEU A 135 5.39 19.46 9.74
CA LEU A 135 5.75 20.10 11.00
C LEU A 135 5.59 21.62 10.97
N ASP A 136 5.64 22.25 9.81
CA ASP A 136 5.35 23.68 9.63
C ASP A 136 3.85 24.02 9.89
N ARG A 137 2.99 23.01 10.07
CA ARG A 137 1.56 23.15 10.32
C ARG A 137 1.16 22.44 11.61
N ASP A 138 0.49 23.14 12.53
CA ASP A 138 0.09 22.58 13.83
C ASP A 138 -1.14 21.65 13.73
N ASP A 139 -1.86 21.66 12.65
CA ASP A 139 -3.16 21.03 12.47
C ASP A 139 -3.16 19.88 11.45
N VAL A 140 -2.01 19.56 10.84
CA VAL A 140 -1.88 18.49 9.83
C VAL A 140 -1.23 17.24 10.42
N PHE A 141 -1.78 16.06 10.06
CA PHE A 141 -1.32 14.76 10.52
C PHE A 141 -0.95 13.84 9.34
N LEU A 142 0.04 12.99 9.55
CA LEU A 142 0.50 12.01 8.58
C LEU A 142 0.00 10.61 8.95
N PHE A 143 -0.68 9.95 8.03
CA PHE A 143 -0.91 8.52 8.05
C PHE A 143 0.19 7.85 7.22
N SER A 144 1.10 7.12 7.87
CA SER A 144 2.17 6.38 7.19
C SER A 144 1.81 4.89 7.13
N ASP A 145 1.40 4.43 5.95
CA ASP A 145 1.02 3.03 5.72
C ASP A 145 2.26 2.24 5.27
N GLU A 146 2.88 1.50 6.18
CA GLU A 146 4.18 0.83 6.02
C GLU A 146 4.08 -0.72 6.02
N PRO A 147 3.08 -1.35 5.37
CA PRO A 147 2.91 -2.80 5.41
C PRO A 147 4.02 -3.57 4.68
N TYR A 148 4.83 -2.89 3.88
CA TYR A 148 5.92 -3.44 3.08
C TYR A 148 7.29 -2.94 3.53
N ASP A 149 7.41 -2.46 4.76
CA ASP A 149 8.64 -1.87 5.32
C ASP A 149 9.89 -2.75 5.16
N GLN A 150 9.73 -4.09 5.22
CA GLN A 150 10.79 -5.07 4.99
C GLN A 150 10.98 -5.44 3.50
N MET A 151 10.23 -4.81 2.60
CA MET A 151 10.23 -5.07 1.16
C MET A 151 10.72 -3.84 0.39
N SER A 152 11.77 -3.19 0.86
CA SER A 152 12.49 -2.15 0.13
C SER A 152 13.70 -2.77 -0.54
N TRP A 153 13.72 -2.79 -1.87
CA TRP A 153 14.74 -3.49 -2.67
C TRP A 153 15.91 -2.59 -3.05
N SER A 154 15.71 -1.28 -3.05
CA SER A 154 16.71 -0.26 -3.42
C SER A 154 17.49 0.32 -2.23
N GLY A 155 17.21 -0.13 -1.02
CA GLY A 155 17.82 0.35 0.21
C GLY A 155 16.95 0.10 1.43
N ARG A 156 17.35 0.62 2.57
CA ARG A 156 16.55 0.52 3.79
C ARG A 156 15.31 1.42 3.68
N HIS A 157 14.17 0.91 4.11
CA HIS A 157 12.97 1.72 4.27
C HIS A 157 13.17 2.80 5.35
N VAL A 158 12.70 4.01 5.09
CA VAL A 158 12.75 5.13 6.03
C VAL A 158 11.34 5.46 6.48
N SER A 159 11.08 5.23 7.77
CA SER A 159 9.79 5.61 8.38
C SER A 159 9.78 7.10 8.72
N PRO A 160 8.70 7.84 8.43
CA PRO A 160 8.52 9.22 8.91
C PRO A 160 8.62 9.38 10.43
N LEU A 161 8.34 8.32 11.20
CA LEU A 161 8.52 8.35 12.66
C LEU A 161 9.98 8.57 13.09
N ALA A 162 10.96 8.25 12.24
CA ALA A 162 12.37 8.48 12.53
C ALA A 162 12.75 9.98 12.48
N HIS A 163 11.93 10.80 11.83
CA HIS A 163 12.18 12.23 11.76
C HIS A 163 11.84 12.89 13.12
N PRO A 164 12.69 13.79 13.63
CA PRO A 164 12.44 14.48 14.90
C PRO A 164 11.05 15.12 14.94
N ASN A 165 10.38 15.03 16.09
CA ASN A 165 9.05 15.60 16.37
C ASN A 165 7.87 14.99 15.57
N MET A 166 8.10 13.98 14.72
CA MET A 166 7.01 13.35 13.98
C MET A 166 6.17 12.37 14.81
N LEU A 167 6.63 11.93 15.97
CA LEU A 167 5.89 10.97 16.81
C LEU A 167 4.49 11.49 17.21
N GLU A 168 4.33 12.79 17.39
CA GLU A 168 3.05 13.43 17.74
C GLU A 168 2.16 13.70 16.51
N ARG A 169 2.77 13.76 15.32
CA ARG A 169 2.13 14.17 14.08
C ARG A 169 1.90 13.02 13.10
N CYS A 170 2.43 11.84 13.40
CA CYS A 170 2.36 10.67 12.53
C CYS A 170 1.74 9.48 13.24
N VAL A 171 0.92 8.74 12.51
CA VAL A 171 0.51 7.38 12.85
C VAL A 171 1.09 6.45 11.79
N ALA A 172 2.16 5.73 12.14
CA ALA A 172 2.73 4.72 11.27
C ALA A 172 2.12 3.36 11.56
N VAL A 173 1.79 2.60 10.50
CA VAL A 173 1.09 1.32 10.65
C VAL A 173 1.85 0.19 9.98
N TYR A 174 1.96 -0.91 10.69
CA TYR A 174 2.71 -2.10 10.34
C TYR A 174 1.80 -3.33 10.36
N THR A 175 2.19 -4.39 9.67
CA THR A 175 1.38 -5.61 9.62
C THR A 175 2.23 -6.88 9.60
N MET A 176 1.73 -7.92 10.26
CA MET A 176 2.30 -9.26 10.17
C MET A 176 1.91 -9.98 8.87
N SER A 177 1.00 -9.39 8.09
CA SER A 177 0.39 -10.02 6.91
C SER A 177 1.35 -10.28 5.75
N LYS A 178 2.42 -9.46 5.60
CA LYS A 178 3.28 -9.43 4.42
C LYS A 178 4.60 -10.13 4.68
N SER A 179 5.56 -9.46 5.29
CA SER A 179 6.89 -10.00 5.56
C SER A 179 6.90 -11.27 6.42
N TYR A 180 5.93 -11.40 7.33
CA TYR A 180 5.78 -12.59 8.18
C TYR A 180 4.78 -13.62 7.65
N SER A 181 4.17 -13.41 6.47
CA SER A 181 3.21 -14.33 5.83
C SER A 181 1.98 -14.70 6.70
N MET A 182 1.56 -13.79 7.59
CA MET A 182 0.48 -14.00 8.56
C MET A 182 -0.81 -13.27 8.16
N SER A 183 -1.15 -13.23 6.88
CA SER A 183 -2.33 -12.44 6.40
C SER A 183 -3.66 -12.93 6.99
N GLY A 184 -3.84 -14.24 7.16
CA GLY A 184 -5.02 -14.86 7.77
C GLY A 184 -5.11 -14.69 9.29
N TRP A 185 -4.02 -14.37 9.97
CA TRP A 185 -3.97 -14.18 11.43
C TRP A 185 -4.56 -12.85 11.89
N ARG A 186 -4.69 -11.89 10.97
CA ARG A 186 -5.29 -10.59 11.23
C ARG A 186 -4.63 -9.82 12.36
N VAL A 187 -3.31 -9.66 12.33
CA VAL A 187 -2.53 -8.86 13.30
C VAL A 187 -1.72 -7.79 12.59
N GLY A 188 -1.77 -6.59 13.12
CA GLY A 188 -0.94 -5.45 12.80
C GLY A 188 -0.88 -4.51 13.99
N PHE A 189 -0.10 -3.48 13.90
CA PHE A 189 0.03 -2.49 14.97
C PHE A 189 0.30 -1.10 14.38
N ALA A 190 -0.12 -0.08 15.15
CA ALA A 190 0.21 1.31 14.90
C ALA A 190 1.23 1.78 15.93
N ALA A 191 2.12 2.69 15.50
CA ALA A 191 3.05 3.40 16.37
C ALA A 191 2.81 4.92 16.24
N SER A 192 2.74 5.61 17.38
CA SER A 192 2.53 7.06 17.47
C SER A 192 2.85 7.55 18.88
N SER A 193 2.63 8.84 19.17
CA SER A 193 2.73 9.34 20.55
C SER A 193 1.75 8.64 21.49
N THR A 194 2.12 8.53 22.74
CA THR A 194 1.25 7.94 23.80
C THR A 194 -0.14 8.60 23.79
N GLN A 195 -0.21 9.92 23.60
CA GLN A 195 -1.48 10.64 23.55
C GLN A 195 -2.36 10.17 22.37
N ASN A 196 -1.78 10.01 21.17
CA ASN A 196 -2.51 9.51 20.00
C ASN A 196 -2.94 8.06 20.21
N ILE A 197 -2.07 7.22 20.76
CA ILE A 197 -2.37 5.81 21.06
C ILE A 197 -3.53 5.68 22.05
N GLU A 198 -3.57 6.52 23.11
CA GLU A 198 -4.68 6.54 24.06
C GLU A 198 -6.03 6.83 23.35
N LYS A 199 -6.06 7.90 22.52
CA LYS A 199 -7.26 8.26 21.76
C LYS A 199 -7.69 7.17 20.78
N LEU A 200 -6.73 6.63 20.02
CA LEU A 200 -6.97 5.53 19.09
C LEU A 200 -7.45 4.26 19.81
N SER A 201 -6.98 4.00 21.04
CA SER A 201 -7.38 2.83 21.82
C SER A 201 -8.86 2.89 22.26
N VAL A 202 -9.39 4.08 22.50
CA VAL A 202 -10.82 4.28 22.79
C VAL A 202 -11.66 3.92 21.56
N LEU A 203 -11.24 4.38 20.38
CA LEU A 203 -11.89 4.05 19.11
C LEU A 203 -11.79 2.55 18.79
N ALA A 204 -10.63 1.95 19.03
CA ALA A 204 -10.40 0.51 18.83
C ALA A 204 -11.32 -0.33 19.73
N ASN A 205 -11.48 0.07 21.00
CA ASN A 205 -12.35 -0.62 21.94
C ASN A 205 -13.81 -0.64 21.47
N THR A 206 -14.31 0.47 20.91
CA THR A 206 -15.67 0.56 20.38
C THR A 206 -15.85 -0.12 19.02
N SER A 207 -14.77 -0.25 18.23
CA SER A 207 -14.83 -0.80 16.88
C SER A 207 -14.71 -2.33 16.84
N PHE A 208 -13.79 -2.92 17.62
CA PHE A 208 -13.51 -4.37 17.56
C PHE A 208 -13.11 -5.00 18.89
N SER A 209 -13.19 -4.28 20.00
CA SER A 209 -12.82 -4.69 21.36
C SER A 209 -11.34 -5.03 21.52
N CYS A 210 -10.89 -6.20 21.06
CA CYS A 210 -9.48 -6.62 21.09
C CYS A 210 -9.17 -7.61 19.97
N VAL A 211 -7.89 -7.72 19.61
CA VAL A 211 -7.39 -8.77 18.72
C VAL A 211 -7.30 -10.10 19.47
N SER A 212 -7.51 -11.21 18.78
CA SER A 212 -7.41 -12.56 19.35
C SER A 212 -6.07 -12.77 20.09
N PRO A 213 -6.08 -13.19 21.38
CA PRO A 213 -4.87 -13.37 22.18
C PRO A 213 -3.85 -14.34 21.57
N PHE A 214 -4.32 -15.46 21.00
CA PHE A 214 -3.39 -16.43 20.41
C PHE A 214 -2.74 -15.91 19.13
N SER A 215 -3.45 -15.11 18.33
CA SER A 215 -2.84 -14.41 17.18
C SER A 215 -1.79 -13.41 17.64
N GLN A 216 -2.03 -12.72 18.76
CA GLN A 216 -1.09 -11.77 19.32
C GLN A 216 0.17 -12.46 19.88
N ILE A 217 0.04 -13.60 20.57
CA ILE A 217 1.18 -14.39 21.07
C ILE A 217 2.03 -14.88 19.88
N ALA A 218 1.39 -15.41 18.83
CA ALA A 218 2.09 -15.84 17.63
C ALA A 218 2.82 -14.67 16.94
N ALA A 219 2.21 -13.49 16.88
CA ALA A 219 2.84 -12.30 16.32
C ALA A 219 4.03 -11.81 17.15
N ALA A 220 3.93 -11.86 18.49
CA ALA A 220 5.04 -11.53 19.38
C ALA A 220 6.24 -12.48 19.17
N ALA A 221 5.98 -13.78 19.09
CA ALA A 221 7.01 -14.78 18.79
C ALA A 221 7.66 -14.54 17.42
N ALA A 222 6.86 -14.22 16.39
CA ALA A 222 7.36 -13.93 15.04
C ALA A 222 8.26 -12.67 15.01
N LEU A 223 7.91 -11.61 15.73
CA LEU A 223 8.73 -10.38 15.83
C LEU A 223 10.05 -10.62 16.59
N ARG A 224 10.03 -11.50 17.60
CA ARG A 224 11.20 -11.82 18.42
C ARG A 224 12.16 -12.78 17.73
N GLU A 225 11.64 -13.81 17.07
CA GLU A 225 12.40 -15.00 16.63
C GLU A 225 12.41 -15.19 15.11
N GLY A 226 11.43 -14.67 14.39
CA GLY A 226 11.18 -14.98 12.97
C GLY A 226 11.93 -14.12 11.95
N ASN A 227 12.97 -13.39 12.37
CA ASN A 227 13.64 -12.43 11.47
C ASN A 227 14.50 -13.12 10.39
N ILE A 228 15.14 -14.24 10.68
CA ILE A 228 15.99 -14.97 9.72
C ILE A 228 15.11 -15.50 8.58
N GLU A 229 14.04 -16.21 8.90
CA GLU A 229 13.12 -16.76 7.90
C GLU A 229 12.36 -15.66 7.13
N ARG A 230 12.13 -14.51 7.78
CA ARG A 230 11.60 -13.32 7.10
C ARG A 230 12.58 -12.85 6.03
N ASP A 231 13.83 -12.64 6.38
CA ASP A 231 14.84 -12.08 5.50
C ASP A 231 15.14 -13.00 4.31
N GLU A 232 15.19 -14.31 4.53
CA GLU A 232 15.29 -15.30 3.47
C GLU A 232 14.12 -15.21 2.48
N ARG A 233 12.88 -15.08 2.98
CA ARG A 233 11.70 -14.87 2.13
C ARG A 233 11.74 -13.56 1.37
N MET A 234 12.24 -12.47 1.99
CA MET A 234 12.36 -11.17 1.31
C MET A 234 13.35 -11.25 0.15
N HIS A 235 14.42 -12.00 0.28
CA HIS A 235 15.36 -12.28 -0.81
C HIS A 235 14.67 -12.96 -2.00
N VAL A 236 13.88 -14.00 -1.73
CA VAL A 236 13.11 -14.71 -2.76
C VAL A 236 12.07 -13.79 -3.43
N PHE A 237 11.42 -12.92 -2.67
CA PHE A 237 10.47 -11.95 -3.25
C PHE A 237 11.17 -10.94 -4.16
N LYS A 238 12.30 -10.41 -3.76
CA LYS A 238 13.11 -9.50 -4.59
C LYS A 238 13.43 -10.13 -5.95
N GLU A 239 13.99 -11.35 -5.95
CA GLU A 239 14.30 -12.05 -7.19
C GLU A 239 13.08 -12.28 -8.09
N ARG A 240 11.93 -12.63 -7.51
CA ARG A 240 10.69 -12.84 -8.26
C ARG A 240 10.20 -11.54 -8.91
N VAL A 241 10.21 -10.44 -8.16
CA VAL A 241 9.81 -9.12 -8.65
C VAL A 241 10.70 -8.68 -9.80
N GLU A 242 12.03 -8.77 -9.63
CA GLU A 242 13.00 -8.38 -10.66
C GLU A 242 12.86 -9.21 -11.94
N ARG A 243 12.76 -10.54 -11.81
CA ARG A 243 12.61 -11.46 -12.96
C ARG A 243 11.28 -11.26 -13.68
N PHE A 244 10.18 -11.09 -12.93
CA PHE A 244 8.87 -10.90 -13.54
C PHE A 244 8.75 -9.55 -14.23
N ALA A 245 9.24 -8.46 -13.61
CA ALA A 245 9.27 -7.14 -14.24
C ALA A 245 10.09 -7.17 -15.53
N SER A 246 11.27 -7.82 -15.52
CA SER A 246 12.12 -7.98 -16.71
C SER A 246 11.43 -8.81 -17.82
N ALA A 247 10.68 -9.85 -17.45
CA ALA A 247 9.92 -10.63 -18.43
C ALA A 247 8.81 -9.79 -19.08
N LEU A 248 8.11 -8.95 -18.32
CA LEU A 248 7.08 -8.05 -18.82
C LEU A 248 7.64 -6.95 -19.72
N GLN A 249 8.86 -6.46 -19.47
CA GLN A 249 9.54 -5.47 -20.33
C GLN A 249 9.83 -6.00 -21.74
N ASN A 250 9.94 -7.32 -21.92
CA ASN A 250 10.17 -7.94 -23.22
C ASN A 250 8.90 -8.06 -24.07
N ILE A 251 7.72 -7.76 -23.50
CA ILE A 251 6.46 -7.76 -24.23
C ILE A 251 6.32 -6.41 -24.96
N ASP A 252 6.26 -6.46 -26.29
CA ASP A 252 6.11 -5.27 -27.12
C ASP A 252 4.86 -4.47 -26.71
N GLY A 253 5.00 -3.14 -26.57
CA GLY A 253 3.91 -2.25 -26.13
C GLY A 253 3.63 -2.27 -24.62
N VAL A 254 4.39 -3.01 -23.81
CA VAL A 254 4.34 -2.99 -22.33
C VAL A 254 5.54 -2.24 -21.78
N LYS A 255 5.29 -1.27 -20.88
CA LYS A 255 6.35 -0.55 -20.18
C LYS A 255 6.26 -0.88 -18.69
N CYS A 256 7.24 -1.57 -18.15
CA CYS A 256 7.26 -1.97 -16.75
C CYS A 256 8.55 -1.47 -16.07
N LEU A 257 8.45 -0.67 -15.02
CA LEU A 257 9.61 -0.42 -14.15
C LEU A 257 9.87 -1.67 -13.30
N VAL A 258 11.13 -1.95 -13.03
CA VAL A 258 11.49 -2.83 -11.93
C VAL A 258 11.16 -2.09 -10.64
N PRO A 259 10.26 -2.60 -9.80
CA PRO A 259 9.85 -1.90 -8.58
C PRO A 259 11.00 -1.76 -7.59
N ASP A 260 11.08 -0.61 -6.92
CA ASP A 260 12.04 -0.38 -5.85
C ASP A 260 11.60 -1.04 -4.52
N GLY A 261 10.33 -1.49 -4.41
CA GLY A 261 9.80 -2.17 -3.22
C GLY A 261 8.48 -2.89 -3.42
N ALA A 262 7.93 -3.44 -2.33
CA ALA A 262 6.75 -4.29 -2.28
C ALA A 262 6.89 -5.56 -3.15
N PHE A 263 5.80 -6.27 -3.38
CA PHE A 263 5.79 -7.46 -4.25
C PHE A 263 4.79 -7.33 -5.42
N TYR A 264 4.59 -6.10 -5.88
CA TYR A 264 3.74 -5.82 -7.04
C TYR A 264 4.57 -5.34 -8.21
N VAL A 265 4.12 -5.66 -9.42
CA VAL A 265 4.51 -4.99 -10.64
C VAL A 265 3.31 -4.22 -11.18
N PHE A 266 3.56 -3.06 -11.77
CA PHE A 266 2.53 -2.15 -12.26
C PHE A 266 2.85 -1.70 -13.69
N PRO A 267 2.80 -2.64 -14.67
CA PRO A 267 3.11 -2.33 -16.06
C PRO A 267 2.09 -1.38 -16.69
N ASP A 268 2.59 -0.42 -17.46
CA ASP A 268 1.84 0.41 -18.37
C ASP A 268 1.46 -0.42 -19.61
N VAL A 269 0.18 -0.57 -19.82
CA VAL A 269 -0.47 -1.27 -20.96
C VAL A 269 -1.35 -0.32 -21.78
N SER A 270 -1.14 0.99 -21.62
CA SER A 270 -1.94 2.04 -22.25
C SER A 270 -1.96 1.94 -23.79
N GLU A 271 -0.87 1.45 -24.39
CA GLU A 271 -0.81 1.19 -25.82
C GLU A 271 -1.87 0.17 -26.26
N TYR A 272 -2.02 -0.92 -25.49
CA TYR A 272 -3.05 -1.92 -25.76
C TYR A 272 -4.46 -1.39 -25.50
N CYS A 273 -4.61 -0.62 -24.41
CA CYS A 273 -5.88 0.05 -24.11
C CYS A 273 -6.33 0.94 -25.26
N THR A 274 -5.43 1.73 -25.81
CA THR A 274 -5.68 2.63 -26.95
C THR A 274 -5.94 1.83 -28.24
N ARG A 275 -5.08 0.86 -28.55
CA ARG A 275 -5.14 0.02 -29.76
C ARG A 275 -6.46 -0.71 -29.89
N TYR A 276 -7.02 -1.19 -28.77
CA TYR A 276 -8.24 -2.00 -28.76
C TYR A 276 -9.49 -1.24 -28.30
N GLY A 277 -9.36 0.00 -27.86
CA GLY A 277 -10.47 0.78 -27.29
C GLY A 277 -11.05 0.14 -26.04
N ILE A 278 -10.18 -0.37 -25.15
CA ILE A 278 -10.52 -1.09 -23.91
C ILE A 278 -9.95 -0.37 -22.69
N THR A 279 -10.66 -0.38 -21.56
CA THR A 279 -10.12 0.11 -20.28
C THR A 279 -9.09 -0.86 -19.71
N SER A 280 -8.22 -0.42 -18.80
CA SER A 280 -7.28 -1.34 -18.14
C SER A 280 -8.01 -2.40 -17.32
N HIS A 281 -9.14 -2.02 -16.69
CA HIS A 281 -10.01 -2.99 -16.02
C HIS A 281 -10.60 -3.99 -17.01
N GLY A 282 -11.07 -3.52 -18.16
CA GLY A 282 -11.56 -4.40 -19.23
C GLY A 282 -10.48 -5.34 -19.75
N LEU A 283 -9.23 -4.86 -19.87
CA LEU A 283 -8.11 -5.71 -20.25
C LEU A 283 -7.82 -6.80 -19.20
N ALA A 284 -7.89 -6.45 -17.91
CA ALA A 284 -7.74 -7.42 -16.83
C ALA A 284 -8.85 -8.49 -16.87
N MET A 285 -10.10 -8.11 -17.14
CA MET A 285 -11.22 -9.03 -17.29
C MET A 285 -11.10 -9.91 -18.55
N TYR A 286 -10.60 -9.34 -19.65
CA TYR A 286 -10.28 -10.11 -20.85
C TYR A 286 -9.22 -11.20 -20.58
N LEU A 287 -8.14 -10.87 -19.88
CA LEU A 287 -7.09 -11.83 -19.51
C LEU A 287 -7.64 -12.96 -18.63
N LEU A 288 -8.59 -12.65 -17.75
CA LEU A 288 -9.26 -13.65 -16.93
C LEU A 288 -10.17 -14.56 -17.76
N GLU A 289 -10.94 -14.00 -18.75
CA GLU A 289 -11.76 -14.78 -19.67
C GLU A 289 -10.93 -15.61 -20.66
N ALA A 290 -9.71 -15.14 -20.97
CA ALA A 290 -8.78 -15.86 -21.84
C ALA A 290 -8.20 -17.13 -21.20
N ALA A 291 -8.41 -17.33 -19.89
CA ALA A 291 -7.94 -18.51 -19.15
C ALA A 291 -8.47 -19.83 -19.81
N ASP A 292 -7.64 -20.84 -19.81
CA ASP A 292 -7.99 -22.20 -20.20
C ASP A 292 -7.94 -23.15 -18.98
N SER A 293 -8.03 -24.47 -19.23
CA SER A 293 -7.98 -25.47 -18.16
C SER A 293 -6.61 -25.60 -17.47
N LYS A 294 -5.57 -24.95 -18.00
CA LYS A 294 -4.19 -25.08 -17.53
C LYS A 294 -3.64 -23.77 -16.98
N VAL A 295 -3.93 -22.66 -17.64
CA VAL A 295 -3.36 -21.35 -17.34
C VAL A 295 -4.44 -20.27 -17.34
N GLY A 296 -4.39 -19.41 -16.35
CA GLY A 296 -5.17 -18.17 -16.27
C GLY A 296 -4.42 -17.14 -15.46
N VAL A 297 -4.54 -15.87 -15.83
CA VAL A 297 -3.92 -14.75 -15.13
C VAL A 297 -5.00 -13.86 -14.56
N SER A 298 -5.02 -13.73 -13.24
CA SER A 298 -5.85 -12.76 -12.53
C SER A 298 -5.01 -11.55 -12.14
N CYS A 299 -5.39 -10.39 -12.64
CA CYS A 299 -4.77 -9.10 -12.31
C CYS A 299 -5.86 -8.05 -12.05
N LEU A 300 -5.46 -6.86 -11.62
CA LEU A 300 -6.37 -5.74 -11.39
C LEU A 300 -6.05 -4.62 -12.37
N GLY A 301 -7.09 -4.09 -13.03
CA GLY A 301 -6.97 -2.85 -13.78
C GLY A 301 -6.60 -1.69 -12.85
N GLY A 302 -5.76 -0.79 -13.34
CA GLY A 302 -5.22 0.30 -12.52
C GLY A 302 -6.28 1.27 -12.03
N GLU A 303 -7.43 1.36 -12.70
CA GLU A 303 -8.58 2.19 -12.28
C GLU A 303 -9.12 1.80 -10.89
N ALA A 304 -8.91 0.55 -10.45
CA ALA A 304 -9.23 0.11 -9.09
C ALA A 304 -8.44 0.88 -8.01
N PHE A 305 -7.38 1.58 -8.41
CA PHE A 305 -6.50 2.37 -7.53
C PHE A 305 -6.66 3.89 -7.75
N GLY A 306 -7.72 4.30 -8.42
CA GLY A 306 -7.97 5.70 -8.78
C GLY A 306 -7.74 6.01 -10.27
N GLN A 307 -8.18 7.18 -10.71
CA GLN A 307 -8.17 7.55 -12.15
C GLN A 307 -6.76 7.54 -12.76
N ASP A 308 -5.73 7.93 -11.99
CA ASP A 308 -4.35 7.95 -12.47
C ASP A 308 -3.75 6.55 -12.67
N GLY A 309 -4.46 5.51 -12.24
CA GLY A 309 -4.15 4.11 -12.55
C GLY A 309 -4.60 3.67 -13.94
N TYR A 310 -5.39 4.48 -14.67
CA TYR A 310 -5.80 4.14 -16.03
C TYR A 310 -4.59 3.91 -16.95
N GLY A 311 -4.65 2.86 -17.76
CA GLY A 311 -3.55 2.44 -18.63
C GLY A 311 -2.57 1.47 -17.97
N TYR A 312 -2.75 1.17 -16.68
CA TYR A 312 -1.91 0.21 -15.95
C TYR A 312 -2.68 -1.02 -15.51
N ILE A 313 -1.98 -2.11 -15.24
CA ILE A 313 -2.50 -3.28 -14.52
C ILE A 313 -1.60 -3.62 -13.33
N ARG A 314 -2.19 -4.04 -12.20
CA ARG A 314 -1.41 -4.51 -11.06
C ARG A 314 -1.36 -6.03 -11.03
N MET A 315 -0.16 -6.57 -10.92
CA MET A 315 0.08 -8.00 -10.74
C MET A 315 0.87 -8.25 -9.45
N SER A 316 0.61 -9.39 -8.81
CA SER A 316 1.29 -9.81 -7.58
C SER A 316 2.37 -10.84 -7.88
N CYS A 317 3.56 -10.67 -7.30
CA CYS A 317 4.66 -11.63 -7.37
C CYS A 317 4.63 -12.66 -6.23
N ALA A 318 3.53 -12.77 -5.47
CA ALA A 318 3.34 -13.75 -4.41
C ALA A 318 3.00 -15.14 -4.98
N GLU A 319 3.75 -15.57 -5.97
CA GLU A 319 3.67 -16.87 -6.67
C GLU A 319 5.06 -17.45 -6.93
N SER A 320 5.14 -18.71 -7.35
CA SER A 320 6.42 -19.32 -7.72
C SER A 320 7.02 -18.67 -8.98
N ALA A 321 8.33 -18.70 -9.11
CA ALA A 321 9.03 -18.15 -10.28
C ALA A 321 8.55 -18.77 -11.61
N ASP A 322 8.27 -20.09 -11.61
CA ASP A 322 7.74 -20.79 -12.79
C ASP A 322 6.35 -20.29 -13.20
N ARG A 323 5.44 -20.09 -12.22
CA ARG A 323 4.11 -19.53 -12.49
C ARG A 323 4.18 -18.10 -13.00
N LEU A 324 5.09 -17.29 -12.47
CA LEU A 324 5.29 -15.92 -12.96
C LEU A 324 5.83 -15.91 -14.39
N ARG A 325 6.74 -16.82 -14.75
CA ARG A 325 7.21 -16.98 -16.13
C ARG A 325 6.05 -17.35 -17.07
N VAL A 326 5.26 -18.35 -16.70
CA VAL A 326 4.08 -18.77 -17.48
C VAL A 326 3.06 -17.62 -17.59
N ALA A 327 2.89 -16.82 -16.55
CA ALA A 327 2.01 -15.64 -16.61
C ALA A 327 2.50 -14.60 -17.62
N ALA A 328 3.82 -14.35 -17.70
CA ALA A 328 4.37 -13.43 -18.70
C ALA A 328 4.14 -13.93 -20.14
N GLU A 329 4.38 -15.24 -20.38
CA GLU A 329 4.12 -15.89 -21.68
C GLU A 329 2.64 -15.82 -22.06
N PHE A 330 1.75 -16.04 -21.09
CA PHE A 330 0.31 -15.92 -21.27
C PHE A 330 -0.10 -14.49 -21.65
N LEU A 331 0.43 -13.48 -20.95
CA LEU A 331 0.17 -12.09 -21.30
C LEU A 331 0.62 -11.77 -22.71
N GLU A 332 1.84 -12.12 -23.07
CA GLU A 332 2.39 -11.87 -24.40
C GLU A 332 1.51 -12.47 -25.52
N MET A 333 1.08 -13.70 -25.34
CA MET A 333 0.21 -14.40 -26.30
C MET A 333 -1.13 -13.69 -26.46
N HIS A 334 -1.80 -13.40 -25.35
CA HIS A 334 -3.16 -12.89 -25.37
C HIS A 334 -3.25 -11.40 -25.69
N LEU A 335 -2.26 -10.60 -25.32
CA LEU A 335 -2.20 -9.18 -25.72
C LEU A 335 -2.01 -9.02 -27.24
N LYS A 336 -1.36 -9.97 -27.90
CA LYS A 336 -1.19 -10.00 -29.37
C LYS A 336 -2.40 -10.53 -30.13
N ASP A 337 -3.34 -11.24 -29.49
CA ASP A 337 -4.54 -11.78 -30.15
C ASP A 337 -5.60 -10.68 -30.35
N SER A 338 -5.37 -9.85 -31.35
CA SER A 338 -6.23 -8.71 -31.65
C SER A 338 -7.66 -9.10 -32.01
N ALA A 339 -7.87 -10.26 -32.62
CA ALA A 339 -9.21 -10.72 -33.00
C ALA A 339 -10.04 -11.06 -31.76
N ARG A 340 -9.44 -11.78 -30.80
CA ARG A 340 -10.10 -12.17 -29.56
C ARG A 340 -10.37 -10.96 -28.65
N VAL A 341 -9.41 -10.03 -28.52
CA VAL A 341 -9.63 -8.79 -27.76
C VAL A 341 -10.76 -7.96 -28.34
N LYS A 342 -10.78 -7.74 -29.66
CA LYS A 342 -11.85 -6.97 -30.33
C LYS A 342 -13.23 -7.63 -30.18
N LYS A 343 -13.29 -8.96 -30.24
CA LYS A 343 -14.51 -9.69 -29.95
C LYS A 343 -14.96 -9.47 -28.51
N PHE A 344 -14.07 -9.64 -27.56
CA PHE A 344 -14.37 -9.40 -26.15
C PHE A 344 -14.92 -7.99 -25.91
N VAL A 345 -14.30 -6.95 -26.49
CA VAL A 345 -14.75 -5.56 -26.38
C VAL A 345 -16.12 -5.36 -27.02
N ALA A 346 -16.41 -6.05 -28.15
CA ALA A 346 -17.71 -5.99 -28.79
C ALA A 346 -18.81 -6.58 -27.90
N ASP A 347 -18.51 -7.74 -27.29
CA ASP A 347 -19.44 -8.50 -26.45
C ASP A 347 -19.62 -7.88 -25.04
N ASN A 348 -18.65 -7.02 -24.59
CA ASN A 348 -18.63 -6.43 -23.26
C ASN A 348 -18.55 -4.87 -23.30
N PRO A 349 -19.62 -4.17 -23.70
CA PRO A 349 -19.65 -2.71 -23.85
C PRO A 349 -19.18 -1.90 -22.63
N PRO A 350 -19.40 -2.33 -21.35
CA PRO A 350 -18.93 -1.58 -20.19
C PRO A 350 -17.41 -1.43 -20.08
N TYR A 351 -16.64 -2.28 -20.75
CA TYR A 351 -15.18 -2.25 -20.77
C TYR A 351 -14.58 -1.44 -21.92
N ARG A 352 -15.40 -0.83 -22.75
CA ARG A 352 -14.91 0.08 -23.79
C ARG A 352 -14.32 1.33 -23.17
N ALA A 353 -13.14 1.72 -23.64
CA ALA A 353 -12.59 3.03 -23.32
C ALA A 353 -13.52 4.12 -23.87
N MET A 354 -13.90 5.08 -23.03
CA MET A 354 -14.57 6.27 -23.54
C MET A 354 -13.61 7.01 -24.47
N ARG A 355 -14.06 7.39 -25.66
CA ARG A 355 -13.28 8.30 -26.52
C ARG A 355 -13.19 9.61 -25.79
N LEU A 356 -11.96 9.94 -25.32
CA LEU A 356 -11.66 11.28 -24.80
C LEU A 356 -11.75 12.31 -25.93
#